data_d2a708400637d064143ccfba5567bf67
#
_entry.id   d2a708400637d064143ccfba5567bf67
#
_cell.length_a   1.000
_cell.length_b   1.000
_cell.length_c   1.000
_cell.angle_alpha   90.00
_cell.angle_beta   90.00
_cell.angle_gamma   90.00
#
_symmetry.space_group_name_H-M   'P 1'
#
loop_
_entity.id
_entity.type
_entity.pdbx_description
1 polymer ?
#
loop_
_entity_poly.entity_id
_entity_poly.type
_entity_poly.pdbx_seq_one_letter_code
_entity_poly.pdbx_strand_id
1 'polypeptide(L)'
;MDTDHRGHTSRIAKNTVLLYGRMLIGMLVSLYTSRAILNALGVEDFGIQNVVGGFVAMFSLISSALSSSISRFMTFELGAGDMARLRKVFSTSLLIQLALISIVLVVAETVGVWFVNNKMVIPSGRLFAANCVFQASVVSFVLGLFSTPYNACIIAH
;
A
#
# COMPACT_ATOMS: atom_id res chain seq x y z
N MET A 1 -39.00 -22.94 2.04
CA MET A 1 -37.94 -22.35 1.22
C MET A 1 -37.49 -20.98 1.74
N ASP A 2 -38.08 -20.46 2.81
CA ASP A 2 -37.88 -19.09 3.36
C ASP A 2 -36.89 -19.00 4.53
N THR A 3 -36.44 -20.10 5.10
CA THR A 3 -35.56 -20.10 6.29
C THR A 3 -34.06 -19.92 5.98
N ASP A 4 -33.64 -20.23 4.77
CA ASP A 4 -32.25 -20.14 4.34
C ASP A 4 -31.82 -18.69 4.02
N HIS A 5 -32.74 -17.91 3.46
CA HIS A 5 -32.50 -16.48 3.15
C HIS A 5 -32.27 -15.61 4.40
N ARG A 6 -32.96 -15.91 5.51
CA ARG A 6 -32.79 -15.16 6.78
C ARG A 6 -31.41 -15.42 7.43
N GLY A 7 -30.91 -16.64 7.33
CA GLY A 7 -29.57 -16.99 7.83
C GLY A 7 -28.45 -16.30 7.06
N HIS A 8 -28.56 -16.21 5.75
CA HIS A 8 -27.60 -15.54 4.88
C HIS A 8 -27.57 -14.02 5.11
N THR A 9 -28.74 -13.40 5.17
CA THR A 9 -28.87 -11.94 5.43
C THR A 9 -28.31 -11.55 6.79
N SER A 10 -28.57 -12.36 7.84
CA SER A 10 -28.04 -12.12 9.20
C SER A 10 -26.52 -12.23 9.25
N ARG A 11 -25.91 -13.20 8.55
CA ARG A 11 -24.45 -13.32 8.45
C ARG A 11 -23.82 -12.16 7.70
N ILE A 12 -24.42 -11.73 6.60
CA ILE A 12 -23.95 -10.57 5.83
C ILE A 12 -24.05 -9.32 6.70
N ALA A 13 -25.18 -9.08 7.36
CA ALA A 13 -25.36 -7.93 8.25
C ALA A 13 -24.31 -7.92 9.38
N LYS A 14 -24.07 -9.05 10.04
CA LYS A 14 -23.06 -9.18 11.09
C LYS A 14 -21.64 -8.87 10.58
N ASN A 15 -21.29 -9.43 9.43
CA ASN A 15 -19.98 -9.18 8.84
C ASN A 15 -19.81 -7.72 8.43
N THR A 16 -20.85 -7.10 7.89
CA THR A 16 -20.86 -5.68 7.55
C THR A 16 -20.66 -4.81 8.77
N VAL A 17 -21.41 -5.06 9.86
CA VAL A 17 -21.25 -4.32 11.12
C VAL A 17 -19.85 -4.48 11.70
N LEU A 18 -19.27 -5.68 11.65
CA LEU A 18 -17.89 -5.92 12.09
C LEU A 18 -16.87 -5.16 11.23
N LEU A 19 -17.07 -5.12 9.91
CA LEU A 19 -16.20 -4.36 9.00
C LEU A 19 -16.30 -2.85 9.29
N TYR A 20 -17.49 -2.30 9.47
CA TYR A 20 -17.66 -0.89 9.85
C TYR A 20 -17.05 -0.60 11.22
N GLY A 21 -17.24 -1.47 12.20
CA GLY A 21 -16.61 -1.36 13.53
C GLY A 21 -15.08 -1.30 13.43
N ARG A 22 -14.49 -2.20 12.64
CA ARG A 22 -13.04 -2.19 12.36
C ARG A 22 -12.59 -0.90 11.69
N MET A 23 -13.35 -0.39 10.72
CA MET A 23 -13.03 0.88 10.04
C MET A 23 -13.10 2.06 11.00
N LEU A 24 -14.12 2.14 11.86
CA LEU A 24 -14.26 3.20 12.86
C LEU A 24 -13.11 3.17 13.87
N ILE A 25 -12.74 2.00 14.38
CA ILE A 25 -11.58 1.86 15.28
C ILE A 25 -10.31 2.31 14.58
N GLY A 26 -10.07 1.87 13.33
CA GLY A 26 -8.93 2.31 12.53
C GLY A 26 -8.89 3.82 12.34
N MET A 27 -10.03 4.44 12.10
CA MET A 27 -10.16 5.90 11.95
C MET A 27 -9.83 6.64 13.25
N LEU A 28 -10.34 6.17 14.39
CA LEU A 28 -10.02 6.76 15.70
C LEU A 28 -8.55 6.63 16.05
N VAL A 29 -7.96 5.45 15.81
CA VAL A 29 -6.52 5.23 16.00
C VAL A 29 -5.71 6.13 15.10
N SER A 30 -6.08 6.29 13.83
CA SER A 30 -5.40 7.16 12.86
C SER A 30 -5.45 8.64 13.30
N LEU A 31 -6.61 9.12 13.75
CA LEU A 31 -6.77 10.48 14.26
C LEU A 31 -5.91 10.73 15.52
N TYR A 32 -5.93 9.77 16.45
CA TYR A 32 -5.11 9.87 17.65
C TYR A 32 -3.62 9.86 17.32
N THR A 33 -3.19 8.96 16.43
CA THR A 33 -1.81 8.84 15.99
C THR A 33 -1.33 10.11 15.27
N SER A 34 -2.15 10.67 14.36
CA SER A 34 -1.81 11.94 13.69
C SER A 34 -1.62 13.07 14.67
N ARG A 35 -2.48 13.17 15.69
CA ARG A 35 -2.35 14.17 16.74
C ARG A 35 -1.10 13.95 17.60
N ALA A 36 -0.82 12.70 17.97
CA ALA A 36 0.37 12.35 18.76
C ALA A 36 1.67 12.66 17.99
N ILE A 37 1.72 12.33 16.70
CA ILE A 37 2.86 12.63 15.83
C ILE A 37 3.03 14.15 15.69
N LEU A 38 1.95 14.90 15.44
CA LEU A 38 1.99 16.35 15.33
C LEU A 38 2.52 17.01 16.61
N ASN A 39 2.11 16.51 17.78
CA ASN A 39 2.57 17.04 19.06
C ASN A 39 4.04 16.68 19.35
N ALA A 40 4.51 15.52 18.89
CA ALA A 40 5.87 15.05 19.12
C ALA A 40 6.88 15.67 18.14
N LEU A 41 6.53 15.75 16.85
CA LEU A 41 7.41 16.26 15.80
C LEU A 41 7.30 17.78 15.59
N GLY A 42 6.15 18.36 15.91
CA GLY A 42 5.81 19.74 15.55
C GLY A 42 5.29 19.86 14.12
N VAL A 43 4.80 21.06 13.79
CA VAL A 43 4.14 21.33 12.49
C VAL A 43 5.12 21.18 11.32
N GLU A 44 6.37 21.60 11.48
CA GLU A 44 7.38 21.56 10.41
C GLU A 44 7.73 20.12 10.02
N ASP A 45 8.10 19.27 10.98
CA ASP A 45 8.52 17.89 10.71
C ASP A 45 7.33 17.03 10.25
N PHE A 46 6.13 17.30 10.79
CA PHE A 46 4.90 16.67 10.30
C PHE A 46 4.60 17.05 8.85
N GLY A 47 4.83 18.35 8.49
CA GLY A 47 4.73 18.81 7.10
C GLY A 47 5.70 18.09 6.17
N ILE A 48 6.96 17.98 6.55
CA ILE A 48 8.00 17.26 5.81
C ILE A 48 7.59 15.80 5.59
N GLN A 49 7.15 15.11 6.65
CA GLN A 49 6.72 13.72 6.58
C GLN A 49 5.54 13.54 5.61
N ASN A 50 4.56 14.45 5.62
CA ASN A 50 3.41 14.36 4.71
C ASN A 50 3.78 14.59 3.25
N VAL A 51 4.65 15.55 2.95
CA VAL A 51 5.11 15.81 1.57
C VAL A 51 5.94 14.64 1.05
N VAL A 52 6.87 14.14 1.84
CA VAL A 52 7.71 12.98 1.50
C VAL A 52 6.86 11.72 1.32
N GLY A 53 5.95 11.46 2.26
CA GLY A 53 5.02 10.32 2.17
C GLY A 53 4.07 10.44 0.98
N GLY A 54 3.60 11.65 0.66
CA GLY A 54 2.77 11.94 -0.50
C GLY A 54 3.47 11.63 -1.82
N PHE A 55 4.76 11.99 -1.94
CA PHE A 55 5.55 11.65 -3.12
C PHE A 55 5.61 10.12 -3.33
N VAL A 56 5.91 9.38 -2.27
CA VAL A 56 5.94 7.91 -2.32
C VAL A 56 4.55 7.32 -2.60
N ALA A 57 3.49 7.91 -2.04
CA ALA A 57 2.12 7.47 -2.24
C ALA A 57 1.64 7.57 -3.70
N MET A 58 2.21 8.46 -4.52
CA MET A 58 1.89 8.53 -5.96
C MET A 58 2.18 7.21 -6.68
N PHE A 59 3.21 6.49 -6.28
CA PHE A 59 3.52 5.18 -6.84
C PHE A 59 2.51 4.09 -6.45
N SER A 60 1.74 4.29 -5.38
CA SER A 60 0.72 3.33 -4.94
C SER A 60 -0.42 3.19 -5.93
N LEU A 61 -0.70 4.20 -6.75
CA LEU A 61 -1.69 4.15 -7.83
C LEU A 61 -1.30 3.11 -8.88
N ILE A 62 -0.02 3.09 -9.27
CA ILE A 62 0.51 2.11 -10.23
C ILE A 62 0.44 0.70 -9.63
N SER A 63 0.82 0.57 -8.36
CA SER A 63 0.77 -0.69 -7.63
C SER A 63 -0.65 -1.26 -7.53
N SER A 64 -1.65 -0.42 -7.26
CA SER A 64 -3.05 -0.85 -7.15
C SER A 64 -3.63 -1.33 -8.48
N ALA A 65 -3.30 -0.66 -9.58
CA ALA A 65 -3.69 -1.07 -10.92
C ALA A 65 -3.09 -2.43 -11.31
N LEU A 66 -1.79 -2.63 -11.00
CA LEU A 66 -1.11 -3.92 -11.20
C LEU A 66 -1.73 -5.04 -10.35
N SER A 67 -1.98 -4.77 -9.07
CA SER A 67 -2.60 -5.73 -8.16
C SER A 67 -3.96 -6.19 -8.66
N SER A 68 -4.80 -5.26 -9.12
CA SER A 68 -6.11 -5.56 -9.69
C SER A 68 -6.00 -6.45 -10.94
N SER A 69 -5.05 -6.14 -11.83
CA SER A 69 -4.81 -6.93 -13.04
C SER A 69 -4.33 -8.34 -12.70
N ILE A 70 -3.35 -8.46 -11.81
CA ILE A 70 -2.82 -9.76 -11.36
C ILE A 70 -3.93 -10.61 -10.74
N SER A 71 -4.75 -10.03 -9.85
CA SER A 71 -5.86 -10.74 -9.22
C SER A 71 -6.86 -11.29 -10.26
N ARG A 72 -7.18 -10.51 -11.28
CA ARG A 72 -8.09 -10.95 -12.35
C ARG A 72 -7.52 -12.15 -13.13
N PHE A 73 -6.25 -12.11 -13.52
CA PHE A 73 -5.61 -13.22 -14.23
C PHE A 73 -5.53 -14.46 -13.34
N MET A 74 -5.17 -14.31 -12.08
CA MET A 74 -5.11 -15.43 -11.13
C MET A 74 -6.47 -16.07 -10.91
N THR A 75 -7.52 -15.26 -10.70
CA THR A 75 -8.89 -15.77 -10.52
C THR A 75 -9.36 -16.54 -11.78
N PHE A 76 -9.02 -16.03 -12.97
CA PHE A 76 -9.39 -16.70 -14.21
C PHE A 76 -8.70 -18.07 -14.36
N GLU A 77 -7.40 -18.16 -14.14
CA GLU A 77 -6.65 -19.41 -14.26
C GLU A 77 -7.02 -20.41 -13.15
N LEU A 78 -7.33 -19.90 -11.95
CA LEU A 78 -7.82 -20.74 -10.85
C LEU A 78 -9.19 -21.36 -11.20
N GLY A 79 -10.10 -20.56 -11.77
CA GLY A 79 -11.40 -21.02 -12.23
C GLY A 79 -11.31 -22.01 -13.40
N ALA A 80 -10.29 -21.89 -14.26
CA ALA A 80 -10.00 -22.83 -15.35
C ALA A 80 -9.36 -24.14 -14.85
N GLY A 81 -8.86 -24.20 -13.61
CA GLY A 81 -8.22 -25.38 -13.03
C GLY A 81 -6.82 -25.68 -13.57
N ASP A 82 -6.22 -24.77 -14.36
CA ASP A 82 -4.90 -24.97 -14.95
C ASP A 82 -3.79 -24.47 -14.01
N MET A 83 -3.34 -25.37 -13.14
CA MET A 83 -2.27 -25.08 -12.17
C MET A 83 -0.92 -24.74 -12.82
N ALA A 84 -0.66 -25.20 -14.03
CA ALA A 84 0.58 -24.91 -14.73
C ALA A 84 0.58 -23.44 -15.21
N ARG A 85 -0.54 -22.98 -15.75
CA ARG A 85 -0.73 -21.59 -16.15
C ARG A 85 -0.78 -20.66 -14.95
N LEU A 86 -1.46 -21.03 -13.87
CA LEU A 86 -1.50 -20.27 -12.62
C LEU A 86 -0.09 -20.00 -12.08
N ARG A 87 0.77 -21.04 -12.05
CA ARG A 87 2.19 -20.87 -11.64
C ARG A 87 2.95 -19.93 -12.57
N LYS A 88 2.70 -20.01 -13.89
CA LYS A 88 3.33 -19.11 -14.86
C LYS A 88 2.88 -17.66 -14.66
N VAL A 89 1.60 -17.42 -14.45
CA VAL A 89 1.04 -16.07 -14.15
C VAL A 89 1.66 -15.53 -12.88
N PHE A 90 1.74 -16.33 -11.81
CA PHE A 90 2.37 -15.92 -10.55
C PHE A 90 3.85 -15.54 -10.72
N SER A 91 4.63 -16.40 -11.39
CA SER A 91 6.06 -16.14 -11.66
C SER A 91 6.27 -14.90 -12.52
N THR A 92 5.46 -14.70 -13.56
CA THR A 92 5.51 -13.51 -14.40
C THR A 92 5.14 -12.24 -13.60
N SER A 93 4.14 -12.35 -12.73
CA SER A 93 3.75 -11.25 -11.84
C SER A 93 4.88 -10.82 -10.90
N LEU A 94 5.62 -11.78 -10.35
CA LEU A 94 6.81 -11.50 -9.53
C LEU A 94 7.90 -10.77 -10.33
N LEU A 95 8.17 -11.20 -11.57
CA LEU A 95 9.16 -10.53 -12.42
C LEU A 95 8.76 -9.09 -12.75
N ILE A 96 7.49 -8.86 -13.11
CA ILE A 96 6.95 -7.51 -13.35
C ILE A 96 7.07 -6.66 -12.09
N GLN A 97 6.77 -7.25 -10.93
CA GLN A 97 6.86 -6.55 -9.64
C GLN A 97 8.30 -6.17 -9.29
N LEU A 98 9.26 -7.06 -9.51
CA LEU A 98 10.68 -6.78 -9.33
C LEU A 98 11.18 -5.67 -10.26
N ALA A 99 10.75 -5.69 -11.52
CA ALA A 99 11.08 -4.63 -12.48
C ALA A 99 10.50 -3.28 -12.02
N LEU A 100 9.25 -3.27 -11.55
CA LEU A 100 8.61 -2.06 -11.02
C LEU A 100 9.35 -1.54 -9.78
N ILE A 101 9.69 -2.41 -8.84
CA ILE A 101 10.47 -2.05 -7.65
C ILE A 101 11.80 -1.41 -8.06
N SER A 102 12.50 -1.99 -9.03
CA SER A 102 13.78 -1.45 -9.51
C SER A 102 13.62 -0.06 -10.12
N ILE A 103 12.58 0.15 -10.93
CA ILE A 103 12.27 1.46 -11.53
C ILE A 103 11.95 2.48 -10.43
N VAL A 104 11.09 2.12 -9.48
CA VAL A 104 10.71 3.01 -8.37
C VAL A 104 11.92 3.38 -7.52
N LEU A 105 12.80 2.41 -7.21
CA LEU A 105 14.03 2.68 -6.47
C LEU A 105 14.94 3.67 -7.21
N VAL A 106 15.18 3.46 -8.51
CA VAL A 106 16.01 4.37 -9.31
C VAL A 106 15.40 5.77 -9.32
N VAL A 107 14.09 5.90 -9.52
CA VAL A 107 13.42 7.22 -9.52
C VAL A 107 13.44 7.85 -8.13
N ALA A 108 13.20 7.08 -7.08
CA ALA A 108 13.24 7.58 -5.70
C ALA A 108 14.65 8.08 -5.33
N GLU A 109 15.69 7.31 -5.63
CA GLU A 109 17.07 7.68 -5.30
C GLU A 109 17.62 8.84 -6.16
N THR A 110 17.15 8.99 -7.40
CA THR A 110 17.60 10.09 -8.27
C THR A 110 16.72 11.32 -8.10
N VAL A 111 15.46 11.24 -8.50
CA VAL A 111 14.53 12.37 -8.51
C VAL A 111 14.04 12.70 -7.10
N GLY A 112 13.73 11.69 -6.28
CA GLY A 112 13.20 11.88 -4.93
C GLY A 112 14.21 12.52 -4.01
N VAL A 113 15.44 11.99 -3.94
CA VAL A 113 16.52 12.57 -3.13
C VAL A 113 16.88 13.97 -3.61
N TRP A 114 16.95 14.19 -4.94
CA TRP A 114 17.18 15.51 -5.50
C TRP A 114 16.07 16.49 -5.09
N PHE A 115 14.82 16.08 -5.13
CA PHE A 115 13.68 16.89 -4.75
C PHE A 115 13.73 17.29 -3.27
N VAL A 116 13.98 16.33 -2.38
CA VAL A 116 14.09 16.57 -0.93
C VAL A 116 15.21 17.57 -0.62
N ASN A 117 16.37 17.42 -1.28
CA ASN A 117 17.55 18.22 -0.98
C ASN A 117 17.57 19.59 -1.65
N ASN A 118 16.90 19.78 -2.80
CA ASN A 118 17.03 21.03 -3.59
C ASN A 118 15.73 21.83 -3.73
N LYS A 119 14.55 21.19 -3.59
CA LYS A 119 13.28 21.86 -3.80
C LYS A 119 12.48 22.08 -2.52
N MET A 120 12.71 21.26 -1.51
CA MET A 120 12.04 21.46 -0.23
C MET A 120 12.76 22.52 0.60
N VAL A 121 11.99 23.44 1.18
CA VAL A 121 12.50 24.44 2.11
C VAL A 121 12.60 23.79 3.51
N ILE A 122 13.71 23.11 3.76
CA ILE A 122 13.97 22.41 5.03
C ILE A 122 15.08 23.14 5.77
N PRO A 123 14.93 23.45 7.07
CA PRO A 123 16.01 23.98 7.88
C PRO A 123 17.24 23.06 7.83
N SER A 124 18.44 23.65 7.67
CA SER A 124 19.68 22.91 7.46
C SER A 124 19.98 21.84 8.52
N GLY A 125 19.54 22.04 9.76
CA GLY A 125 19.68 21.07 10.84
C GLY A 125 18.75 19.84 10.74
N ARG A 126 17.74 19.85 9.84
CA ARG A 126 16.72 18.80 9.72
C ARG A 126 16.78 18.02 8.40
N LEU A 127 17.69 18.39 7.49
CA LEU A 127 17.89 17.69 6.21
C LEU A 127 18.20 16.20 6.38
N PHE A 128 19.02 15.86 7.36
CA PHE A 128 19.32 14.45 7.66
C PHE A 128 18.07 13.68 8.07
N ALA A 129 17.27 14.25 8.98
CA ALA A 129 16.02 13.62 9.42
C ALA A 129 15.02 13.45 8.26
N ALA A 130 14.88 14.45 7.39
CA ALA A 130 14.03 14.39 6.21
C ALA A 130 14.46 13.28 5.24
N ASN A 131 15.75 13.14 4.99
CA ASN A 131 16.29 12.05 4.17
C ASN A 131 16.05 10.68 4.82
N CYS A 132 16.21 10.53 6.13
CA CYS A 132 15.90 9.29 6.85
C CYS A 132 14.41 8.92 6.72
N VAL A 133 13.50 9.88 6.88
CA VAL A 133 12.06 9.66 6.71
C VAL A 133 11.75 9.27 5.26
N PHE A 134 12.38 9.93 4.29
CA PHE A 134 12.22 9.59 2.88
C PHE A 134 12.66 8.15 2.60
N GLN A 135 13.85 7.75 3.02
CA GLN A 135 14.35 6.39 2.83
C GLN A 135 13.49 5.34 3.53
N ALA A 136 13.04 5.60 4.76
CA ALA A 136 12.12 4.73 5.47
C ALA A 136 10.78 4.56 4.73
N SER A 137 10.27 5.64 4.13
CA SER A 137 9.05 5.61 3.32
C SER A 137 9.23 4.80 2.03
N VAL A 138 10.36 4.95 1.34
CA VAL A 138 10.71 4.17 0.14
C VAL A 138 10.82 2.68 0.47
N VAL A 139 11.52 2.34 1.56
CA VAL A 139 11.63 0.94 2.02
C VAL A 139 10.26 0.36 2.37
N SER A 140 9.44 1.10 3.10
CA SER A 140 8.08 0.67 3.45
C SER A 140 7.22 0.42 2.21
N PHE A 141 7.33 1.29 1.20
CA PHE A 141 6.64 1.14 -0.07
C PHE A 141 7.11 -0.10 -0.84
N VAL A 142 8.41 -0.32 -0.93
CA VAL A 142 8.99 -1.51 -1.57
C VAL A 142 8.51 -2.80 -0.90
N LEU A 143 8.49 -2.84 0.43
CA LEU A 143 7.95 -3.98 1.18
C LEU A 143 6.46 -4.19 0.90
N GLY A 144 5.69 -3.11 0.78
CA GLY A 144 4.29 -3.15 0.35
C GLY A 144 4.12 -3.73 -1.05
N LEU A 145 4.98 -3.36 -2.00
CA LEU A 145 4.99 -3.91 -3.35
C LEU A 145 5.24 -5.41 -3.37
N PHE A 146 6.18 -5.92 -2.56
CA PHE A 146 6.41 -7.36 -2.43
C PHE A 146 5.19 -8.12 -1.95
N SER A 147 4.34 -7.52 -1.13
CA SER A 147 3.12 -8.16 -0.63
C SER A 147 2.01 -8.28 -1.70
N THR A 148 2.08 -7.51 -2.79
CA THR A 148 1.03 -7.42 -3.82
C THR A 148 0.68 -8.76 -4.47
N PRO A 149 1.62 -9.56 -5.03
CA PRO A 149 1.29 -10.84 -5.67
C PRO A 149 0.76 -11.87 -4.68
N TYR A 150 1.21 -11.84 -3.43
CA TYR A 150 0.72 -12.72 -2.38
C TYR A 150 -0.72 -12.39 -1.98
N ASN A 151 -1.03 -11.10 -1.82
CA ASN A 151 -2.39 -10.63 -1.56
C ASN A 151 -3.33 -10.97 -2.72
N ALA A 152 -2.87 -10.82 -3.96
CA ALA A 152 -3.64 -11.20 -5.14
C ALA A 152 -3.97 -12.71 -5.14
N CYS A 153 -3.03 -13.56 -4.74
CA CYS A 153 -3.23 -14.99 -4.63
C CYS A 153 -4.24 -15.36 -3.53
N ILE A 154 -4.19 -14.68 -2.38
CA ILE A 154 -5.13 -14.89 -1.26
C ILE A 154 -6.54 -14.45 -1.66
N ILE A 155 -6.69 -13.36 -2.41
CA ILE A 155 -8.00 -12.84 -2.84
C ILE A 155 -8.61 -13.76 -3.93
N ALA A 156 -7.78 -14.37 -4.77
CA ALA A 156 -8.21 -15.26 -5.84
C ALA A 156 -8.71 -16.63 -5.31
N HIS A 157 -8.29 -17.05 -4.12
CA HIS A 157 -8.64 -18.32 -3.49
C HIS A 157 -9.88 -18.18 -2.63
#